data_e4236d1e5876b10381dfbeda8b97adeb
#
_entry.id   e4236d1e5876b10381dfbeda8b97adeb
#
_cell.length_a   1.000
_cell.length_b   1.000
_cell.length_c   1.000
_cell.angle_alpha   90.00
_cell.angle_beta   90.00
_cell.angle_gamma   90.00
#
_symmetry.space_group_name_H-M   'P 1'
#
loop_
_entity.id
_entity.type
_entity.pdbx_description
1 polymer ?
#
loop_
_entity_poly.entity_id
_entity_poly.type
_entity_poly.pdbx_seq_one_letter_code
_entity_poly.pdbx_strand_id
1 'polypeptide(L)'
;MKKICIALLGALMLGQALAQRVTLTVAAYPAVDDIVKAALVEWKKKHPQVDVKVVGREYADHHTAMTTALATSSGLPDVMALEYGYLGRFALGGGLEDLERAPFLAGASLPKLVPFAVAQGRSGASGLSAMPTDIGPGVMFYRQDLLKKAQLAESDLTGTWDGFIKSGQQLKKTTGAYLVAHARDIKDIVIRGNVPAGQGIYFDAQGKSVIDSAERFRKGFELARRIRSEGLDAKVNAWSNEWGESLKRGQVASQMMGAWLGGHLQNWLAPNTSGLWRSTVLPERVAISWGGTFYAIPKKAVQKELAWDLIKHLTLSRAQQEMAFEKFNAFPALIEAHAGAYFDQPVAFLGGQKARVAWRQAAAQIGPTRVFKADAVAEEIVNAELDLVLTKGKSVDQALKDAHQAVQRRASRL
;
A
#
# COMPACT_ATOMS: atom_id res chain seq x y z
N MET A 1 -9.44 5.67 91.29
CA MET A 1 -8.74 6.54 90.26
C MET A 1 -8.19 5.62 89.21
N LYS A 2 -8.95 5.39 88.15
CA LYS A 2 -8.56 4.53 86.99
C LYS A 2 -8.26 5.47 85.78
N LYS A 3 -7.03 5.48 85.31
CA LYS A 3 -6.65 6.21 84.09
C LYS A 3 -6.98 5.37 82.88
N ILE A 4 -7.86 5.90 82.02
CA ILE A 4 -8.20 5.29 80.74
C ILE A 4 -7.23 5.85 79.72
N CYS A 5 -6.36 4.99 79.11
CA CYS A 5 -5.54 5.31 77.97
C CYS A 5 -6.38 5.06 76.70
N ILE A 6 -6.67 6.13 75.95
CA ILE A 6 -7.30 6.04 74.60
C ILE A 6 -6.17 5.92 73.62
N ALA A 7 -6.03 4.75 73.01
CA ALA A 7 -5.12 4.52 71.84
C ALA A 7 -5.83 4.97 70.57
N LEU A 8 -5.34 6.04 69.94
CA LEU A 8 -5.74 6.43 68.58
C LEU A 8 -5.06 5.48 67.56
N LEU A 9 -5.84 4.57 67.01
CA LEU A 9 -5.45 3.84 65.77
C LEU A 9 -5.69 4.78 64.57
N GLY A 10 -4.59 5.36 64.05
CA GLY A 10 -4.60 6.03 62.75
C GLY A 10 -4.68 5.00 61.62
N ALA A 11 -5.85 4.86 61.04
CA ALA A 11 -6.02 4.06 59.82
C ALA A 11 -5.38 4.86 58.64
N LEU A 12 -4.18 4.45 58.20
CA LEU A 12 -3.63 4.86 56.89
C LEU A 12 -4.53 4.22 55.79
N MET A 13 -5.48 4.99 55.31
CA MET A 13 -6.12 4.72 54.03
C MET A 13 -5.10 4.95 52.93
N LEU A 14 -4.38 3.90 52.55
CA LEU A 14 -3.68 3.86 51.27
C LEU A 14 -4.75 3.80 50.17
N GLY A 15 -5.16 4.99 49.71
CA GLY A 15 -5.96 5.12 48.52
C GLY A 15 -5.12 4.62 47.33
N GLN A 16 -5.30 3.34 46.98
CA GLN A 16 -4.90 2.89 45.65
C GLN A 16 -5.79 3.65 44.67
N ALA A 17 -5.25 4.76 44.14
CA ALA A 17 -5.83 5.35 42.96
C ALA A 17 -5.81 4.25 41.88
N LEU A 18 -6.95 3.61 41.66
CA LEU A 18 -7.18 2.77 40.50
C LEU A 18 -6.92 3.69 39.29
N ALA A 19 -5.72 3.63 38.72
CA ALA A 19 -5.40 4.37 37.54
C ALA A 19 -6.47 4.00 36.50
N GLN A 20 -7.32 4.95 36.18
CA GLN A 20 -8.40 4.76 35.23
C GLN A 20 -7.78 4.25 33.93
N ARG A 21 -8.08 3.02 33.53
CA ARG A 21 -7.57 2.43 32.31
C ARG A 21 -8.02 3.27 31.12
N VAL A 22 -7.07 3.79 30.40
CA VAL A 22 -7.32 4.58 29.19
C VAL A 22 -7.45 3.61 28.02
N THR A 23 -8.52 3.74 27.25
CA THR A 23 -8.71 2.96 26.03
C THR A 23 -8.24 3.75 24.81
N LEU A 24 -7.33 3.16 24.03
CA LEU A 24 -6.89 3.66 22.74
C LEU A 24 -7.50 2.78 21.64
N THR A 25 -8.18 3.38 20.67
CA THR A 25 -8.80 2.64 19.56
C THR A 25 -8.02 2.81 18.28
N VAL A 26 -7.63 1.69 17.66
CA VAL A 26 -6.94 1.64 16.35
C VAL A 26 -7.87 0.97 15.35
N ALA A 27 -8.17 1.64 14.24
CA ALA A 27 -8.90 1.05 13.12
C ALA A 27 -7.93 0.67 12.00
N ALA A 28 -8.01 -0.56 11.51
CA ALA A 28 -7.13 -1.10 10.50
C ALA A 28 -7.87 -2.09 9.57
N TYR A 29 -7.21 -2.48 8.49
CA TYR A 29 -7.66 -3.49 7.53
C TYR A 29 -6.77 -4.73 7.61
N PRO A 30 -7.13 -5.86 6.92
CA PRO A 30 -6.42 -7.13 7.05
C PRO A 30 -4.92 -7.03 6.80
N ALA A 31 -4.16 -7.81 7.53
CA ALA A 31 -2.71 -7.81 7.69
C ALA A 31 -2.17 -6.60 8.50
N VAL A 32 -2.69 -5.40 8.32
CA VAL A 32 -2.28 -4.21 9.09
C VAL A 32 -2.75 -4.31 10.55
N ASP A 33 -3.95 -4.82 10.77
CA ASP A 33 -4.46 -5.08 12.13
C ASP A 33 -3.61 -6.11 12.88
N ASP A 34 -3.07 -7.13 12.19
CA ASP A 34 -2.19 -8.14 12.79
C ASP A 34 -0.79 -7.55 13.08
N ILE A 35 -0.27 -6.68 12.20
CA ILE A 35 0.96 -5.93 12.45
C ILE A 35 0.81 -5.07 13.72
N VAL A 36 -0.30 -4.33 13.84
CA VAL A 36 -0.57 -3.52 15.04
C VAL A 36 -0.65 -4.41 16.29
N LYS A 37 -1.41 -5.51 16.27
CA LYS A 37 -1.51 -6.45 17.41
C LYS A 37 -0.13 -6.99 17.81
N ALA A 38 0.73 -7.34 16.85
CA ALA A 38 2.09 -7.81 17.12
C ALA A 38 2.95 -6.70 17.75
N ALA A 39 2.86 -5.46 17.25
CA ALA A 39 3.57 -4.30 17.78
C ALA A 39 3.20 -3.96 19.22
N LEU A 40 1.93 -4.18 19.57
CA LEU A 40 1.43 -3.89 20.93
C LEU A 40 2.11 -4.72 22.00
N VAL A 41 2.70 -5.86 21.70
CA VAL A 41 3.43 -6.69 22.67
C VAL A 41 4.58 -5.90 23.31
N GLU A 42 5.35 -5.18 22.51
CA GLU A 42 6.46 -4.36 23.02
C GLU A 42 5.99 -2.97 23.50
N TRP A 43 5.05 -2.35 22.81
CA TRP A 43 4.55 -1.03 23.17
C TRP A 43 3.87 -1.03 24.54
N LYS A 44 3.07 -2.04 24.88
CA LYS A 44 2.39 -2.17 26.16
C LYS A 44 3.34 -2.34 27.37
N LYS A 45 4.59 -2.76 27.16
CA LYS A 45 5.57 -2.81 28.25
C LYS A 45 5.84 -1.41 28.84
N LYS A 46 5.74 -0.36 28.00
CA LYS A 46 5.88 1.05 28.42
C LYS A 46 4.55 1.68 28.83
N HIS A 47 3.44 1.09 28.41
CA HIS A 47 2.08 1.60 28.64
C HIS A 47 1.15 0.54 29.24
N PRO A 48 1.51 -0.07 30.39
CA PRO A 48 0.73 -1.20 30.97
C PRO A 48 -0.69 -0.79 31.38
N GLN A 49 -0.94 0.50 31.61
CA GLN A 49 -2.25 1.04 32.01
C GLN A 49 -3.16 1.33 30.80
N VAL A 50 -2.65 1.24 29.57
CA VAL A 50 -3.45 1.53 28.37
C VAL A 50 -4.05 0.24 27.81
N ASP A 51 -5.36 0.23 27.67
CA ASP A 51 -6.06 -0.81 26.91
C ASP A 51 -6.17 -0.40 25.44
N VAL A 52 -5.73 -1.27 24.51
CA VAL A 52 -5.75 -0.95 23.07
C VAL A 52 -6.74 -1.87 22.37
N LYS A 53 -7.77 -1.26 21.78
CA LYS A 53 -8.76 -1.94 20.97
C LYS A 53 -8.41 -1.81 19.50
N VAL A 54 -7.97 -2.90 18.87
CA VAL A 54 -7.74 -2.96 17.42
C VAL A 54 -9.02 -3.43 16.73
N VAL A 55 -9.55 -2.60 15.83
CA VAL A 55 -10.78 -2.87 15.07
C VAL A 55 -10.42 -3.13 13.63
N GLY A 56 -10.32 -4.42 13.27
CA GLY A 56 -10.12 -4.86 11.88
C GLY A 56 -11.44 -4.92 11.11
N ARG A 57 -11.41 -4.52 9.84
CA ARG A 57 -12.51 -4.65 8.86
C ARG A 57 -11.92 -5.01 7.52
N GLU A 58 -12.71 -5.65 6.66
CA GLU A 58 -12.32 -5.85 5.27
C GLU A 58 -11.92 -4.53 4.60
N TYR A 59 -11.01 -4.62 3.63
CA TYR A 59 -10.30 -3.47 3.05
C TYR A 59 -11.23 -2.33 2.60
N ALA A 60 -12.24 -2.63 1.78
CA ALA A 60 -13.18 -1.62 1.28
C ALA A 60 -14.11 -1.09 2.39
N ASP A 61 -14.59 -1.98 3.27
CA ASP A 61 -15.46 -1.64 4.40
C ASP A 61 -14.75 -0.75 5.42
N HIS A 62 -13.45 -1.01 5.65
CA HIS A 62 -12.63 -0.17 6.50
C HIS A 62 -12.60 1.29 6.01
N HIS A 63 -12.23 1.51 4.74
CA HIS A 63 -12.12 2.87 4.20
C HIS A 63 -13.46 3.58 4.08
N THR A 64 -14.54 2.82 3.80
CA THR A 64 -15.92 3.35 3.83
C THR A 64 -16.31 3.76 5.25
N ALA A 65 -16.06 2.92 6.25
CA ALA A 65 -16.34 3.22 7.66
C ALA A 65 -15.56 4.45 8.14
N MET A 66 -14.28 4.57 7.77
CA MET A 66 -13.45 5.74 8.13
C MET A 66 -13.96 7.02 7.46
N THR A 67 -14.39 6.96 6.20
CA THR A 67 -15.01 8.09 5.51
C THR A 67 -16.28 8.57 6.25
N THR A 68 -17.14 7.63 6.62
CA THR A 68 -18.38 7.93 7.37
C THR A 68 -18.06 8.48 8.75
N ALA A 69 -17.12 7.88 9.48
CA ALA A 69 -16.72 8.34 10.82
C ALA A 69 -16.19 9.77 10.82
N LEU A 70 -15.37 10.15 9.82
CA LEU A 70 -14.89 11.53 9.68
C LEU A 70 -16.03 12.52 9.34
N ALA A 71 -16.95 12.12 8.46
CA ALA A 71 -18.07 12.97 8.07
C ALA A 71 -19.07 13.21 9.22
N THR A 72 -19.37 12.17 10.00
CA THR A 72 -20.36 12.23 11.08
C THR A 72 -19.76 12.56 12.45
N SER A 73 -18.43 12.46 12.59
CA SER A 73 -17.73 12.54 13.88
C SER A 73 -18.19 11.48 14.89
N SER A 74 -18.71 10.35 14.41
CA SER A 74 -19.20 9.24 15.23
C SER A 74 -18.37 7.98 14.95
N GLY A 75 -18.00 7.26 16.03
CA GLY A 75 -17.20 6.03 15.91
C GLY A 75 -15.76 6.29 15.42
N LEU A 76 -15.24 7.49 15.63
CA LEU A 76 -13.85 7.83 15.29
C LEU A 76 -12.88 7.02 16.15
N PRO A 77 -11.89 6.35 15.56
CA PRO A 77 -10.78 5.78 16.30
C PRO A 77 -9.78 6.89 16.70
N ASP A 78 -8.84 6.55 17.57
CA ASP A 78 -7.71 7.43 17.90
C ASP A 78 -6.61 7.35 16.83
N VAL A 79 -6.45 6.17 16.22
CA VAL A 79 -5.53 5.93 15.10
C VAL A 79 -6.27 5.30 13.93
N MET A 80 -6.12 5.87 12.75
CA MET A 80 -6.59 5.31 11.47
C MET A 80 -5.44 4.77 10.66
N ALA A 81 -5.49 3.50 10.24
CA ALA A 81 -4.68 3.00 9.15
C ALA A 81 -5.33 3.38 7.81
N LEU A 82 -4.56 3.94 6.90
CA LEU A 82 -5.03 4.39 5.58
C LEU A 82 -4.14 3.77 4.49
N GLU A 83 -4.75 3.19 3.48
CA GLU A 83 -4.01 2.70 2.33
C GLU A 83 -3.81 3.82 1.30
N TYR A 84 -2.71 3.74 0.55
CA TYR A 84 -2.27 4.74 -0.41
C TYR A 84 -3.36 5.22 -1.39
N GLY A 85 -4.15 4.32 -1.98
CA GLY A 85 -5.19 4.65 -2.96
C GLY A 85 -6.31 5.54 -2.39
N TYR A 86 -6.52 5.49 -1.08
CA TYR A 86 -7.52 6.32 -0.38
C TYR A 86 -6.92 7.57 0.26
N LEU A 87 -5.59 7.62 0.40
CA LEU A 87 -4.90 8.63 1.20
C LEU A 87 -5.24 10.06 0.78
N GLY A 88 -5.28 10.36 -0.52
CA GLY A 88 -5.61 11.69 -1.02
C GLY A 88 -6.96 12.22 -0.53
N ARG A 89 -7.99 11.37 -0.49
CA ARG A 89 -9.31 11.72 0.03
C ARG A 89 -9.26 12.13 1.51
N PHE A 90 -8.52 11.37 2.32
CA PHE A 90 -8.42 11.60 3.75
C PHE A 90 -7.49 12.77 4.08
N ALA A 91 -6.30 12.82 3.48
CA ALA A 91 -5.30 13.85 3.71
C ALA A 91 -5.80 15.26 3.34
N LEU A 92 -6.56 15.38 2.24
CA LEU A 92 -7.09 16.64 1.75
C LEU A 92 -8.54 16.90 2.19
N GLY A 93 -9.13 15.98 2.94
CA GLY A 93 -10.49 16.11 3.48
C GLY A 93 -10.63 16.99 4.70
N GLY A 94 -9.52 17.42 5.30
CA GLY A 94 -9.50 18.34 6.45
C GLY A 94 -9.85 17.72 7.80
N GLY A 95 -10.20 16.43 7.86
CA GLY A 95 -10.60 15.72 9.09
C GLY A 95 -9.46 15.17 9.94
N LEU A 96 -8.22 15.18 9.43
CA LEU A 96 -7.04 14.64 10.09
C LEU A 96 -6.18 15.75 10.70
N GLU A 97 -5.41 15.41 11.73
CA GLU A 97 -4.42 16.29 12.32
C GLU A 97 -3.26 16.57 11.36
N ASP A 98 -2.64 17.73 11.51
CA ASP A 98 -1.37 18.04 10.90
C ASP A 98 -0.23 17.60 11.85
N LEU A 99 0.38 16.48 11.52
CA LEU A 99 1.39 15.85 12.35
C LEU A 99 2.73 16.63 12.40
N GLU A 100 2.93 17.64 11.55
CA GLU A 100 4.09 18.53 11.67
C GLU A 100 3.89 19.63 12.74
N ARG A 101 2.65 19.87 13.18
CA ARG A 101 2.33 20.86 14.23
C ARG A 101 2.43 20.26 15.64
N ALA A 102 2.54 21.15 16.63
CA ALA A 102 2.47 20.75 18.03
C ALA A 102 1.09 20.10 18.34
N PRO A 103 1.04 19.06 19.17
CA PRO A 103 2.14 18.49 19.96
C PRO A 103 2.96 17.42 19.21
N PHE A 104 2.63 17.07 17.98
CA PHE A 104 3.19 15.93 17.25
C PHE A 104 4.63 16.16 16.76
N LEU A 105 4.92 17.29 16.12
CA LEU A 105 6.24 17.75 15.66
C LEU A 105 7.00 16.71 14.84
N ALA A 106 6.30 16.02 13.90
CA ALA A 106 6.86 14.96 13.08
C ALA A 106 8.02 15.38 12.17
N GLY A 107 8.16 16.68 11.87
CA GLY A 107 9.11 17.22 10.91
C GLY A 107 10.55 16.72 11.08
N ALA A 108 11.04 16.64 12.32
CA ALA A 108 12.39 16.14 12.64
C ALA A 108 12.60 14.64 12.28
N SER A 109 11.52 13.87 12.12
CA SER A 109 11.57 12.43 11.81
C SER A 109 11.43 12.14 10.33
N LEU A 110 10.92 13.07 9.52
CA LEU A 110 10.64 12.83 8.10
C LEU A 110 11.87 12.47 7.27
N PRO A 111 13.08 13.02 7.52
CA PRO A 111 14.29 12.61 6.81
C PRO A 111 14.70 11.14 7.03
N LYS A 112 14.16 10.48 8.05
CA LYS A 112 14.40 9.05 8.32
C LYS A 112 13.52 8.13 7.46
N LEU A 113 12.51 8.67 6.79
CA LEU A 113 11.52 7.93 6.01
C LEU A 113 11.77 8.09 4.52
N VAL A 114 11.32 7.11 3.74
CA VAL A 114 11.43 7.11 2.28
C VAL A 114 10.73 8.35 1.70
N PRO A 115 11.43 9.20 0.91
CA PRO A 115 10.91 10.51 0.50
C PRO A 115 9.60 10.48 -0.27
N PHE A 116 9.40 9.49 -1.16
CA PHE A 116 8.15 9.43 -1.92
C PHE A 116 6.94 9.11 -1.02
N ALA A 117 7.13 8.27 0.01
CA ALA A 117 6.06 7.96 0.96
C ALA A 117 5.72 9.17 1.85
N VAL A 118 6.73 9.95 2.26
CA VAL A 118 6.49 11.22 2.95
C VAL A 118 5.70 12.18 2.08
N ALA A 119 6.05 12.30 0.79
CA ALA A 119 5.33 13.16 -0.16
C ALA A 119 3.85 12.76 -0.30
N GLN A 120 3.56 11.46 -0.30
CA GLN A 120 2.20 10.92 -0.34
C GLN A 120 1.39 11.22 0.92
N GLY A 121 2.02 11.22 2.11
CA GLY A 121 1.38 11.51 3.39
C GLY A 121 1.03 12.99 3.61
N ARG A 122 1.49 13.89 2.72
CA ARG A 122 1.28 15.33 2.87
C ARG A 122 -0.13 15.79 2.49
N SER A 123 -0.60 16.81 3.20
CA SER A 123 -1.86 17.51 2.92
C SER A 123 -1.61 18.77 2.08
N GLY A 124 -1.39 18.59 0.80
CA GLY A 124 -1.12 19.73 -0.11
C GLY A 124 0.33 20.22 -0.04
N ALA A 125 0.54 21.54 -0.06
CA ALA A 125 1.86 22.16 -0.09
C ALA A 125 2.56 22.18 1.28
N SER A 126 1.81 22.10 2.36
CA SER A 126 2.33 22.14 3.74
C SER A 126 1.54 21.19 4.63
N GLY A 127 2.21 20.66 5.65
CA GLY A 127 1.62 19.74 6.61
C GLY A 127 1.70 18.27 6.22
N LEU A 128 1.58 17.41 7.22
CA LEU A 128 1.61 15.96 7.11
C LEU A 128 0.35 15.38 7.75
N SER A 129 -0.55 14.80 6.96
CA SER A 129 -1.79 14.22 7.48
C SER A 129 -1.63 12.78 7.96
N ALA A 130 -0.62 12.05 7.48
CA ALA A 130 -0.41 10.66 7.85
C ALA A 130 1.07 10.27 7.76
N MET A 131 1.52 9.45 8.73
CA MET A 131 2.88 8.89 8.77
C MET A 131 2.93 7.59 7.99
N PRO A 132 3.83 7.45 7.00
CA PRO A 132 4.02 6.18 6.30
C PRO A 132 4.65 5.13 7.22
N THR A 133 4.16 3.89 7.13
CA THR A 133 4.69 2.74 7.87
C THR A 133 5.28 1.69 6.96
N ASP A 134 4.62 1.38 5.86
CA ASP A 134 5.16 0.48 4.83
C ASP A 134 4.97 1.07 3.44
N ILE A 135 5.72 0.54 2.48
CA ILE A 135 5.71 0.96 1.09
C ILE A 135 5.55 -0.23 0.15
N GLY A 136 5.04 0.01 -1.05
CA GLY A 136 4.88 -1.00 -2.08
C GLY A 136 5.78 -0.75 -3.30
N PRO A 137 7.10 -1.06 -3.25
CA PRO A 137 7.91 -0.99 -4.47
C PRO A 137 7.34 -1.92 -5.53
N GLY A 138 7.05 -1.38 -6.72
CA GLY A 138 6.51 -2.17 -7.82
C GLY A 138 7.55 -3.13 -8.38
N VAL A 139 7.16 -4.40 -8.50
CA VAL A 139 8.00 -5.48 -9.02
C VAL A 139 7.16 -6.45 -9.83
N MET A 140 7.82 -7.33 -10.58
CA MET A 140 7.17 -8.44 -11.26
C MET A 140 7.52 -9.75 -10.57
N PHE A 141 6.49 -10.54 -10.24
CA PHE A 141 6.64 -11.95 -9.89
C PHE A 141 6.36 -12.80 -11.12
N TYR A 142 7.18 -13.84 -11.35
CA TYR A 142 7.00 -14.71 -12.51
C TYR A 142 7.30 -16.18 -12.18
N ARG A 143 6.67 -17.08 -12.93
CA ARG A 143 6.84 -18.52 -12.85
C ARG A 143 8.06 -18.97 -13.64
N GLN A 144 9.16 -19.22 -12.93
CA GLN A 144 10.43 -19.65 -13.51
C GLN A 144 10.31 -21.00 -14.26
N ASP A 145 9.48 -21.91 -13.78
CA ASP A 145 9.25 -23.20 -14.42
C ASP A 145 8.57 -23.04 -15.80
N LEU A 146 7.65 -22.09 -15.93
CA LEU A 146 6.99 -21.78 -17.21
C LEU A 146 7.94 -21.09 -18.18
N LEU A 147 8.77 -20.16 -17.71
CA LEU A 147 9.79 -19.52 -18.54
C LEU A 147 10.77 -20.55 -19.08
N LYS A 148 11.25 -21.47 -18.23
CA LYS A 148 12.16 -22.54 -18.64
C LYS A 148 11.53 -23.41 -19.74
N LYS A 149 10.25 -23.81 -19.58
CA LYS A 149 9.52 -24.59 -20.59
C LYS A 149 9.41 -23.84 -21.91
N ALA A 150 9.23 -22.52 -21.84
CA ALA A 150 9.15 -21.64 -23.02
C ALA A 150 10.51 -21.22 -23.58
N GLN A 151 11.62 -21.67 -22.97
CA GLN A 151 12.99 -21.28 -23.34
C GLN A 151 13.21 -19.77 -23.29
N LEU A 152 12.61 -19.11 -22.29
CA LEU A 152 12.71 -17.67 -22.05
C LEU A 152 13.63 -17.41 -20.85
N ALA A 153 14.39 -16.31 -20.93
CA ALA A 153 15.16 -15.75 -19.82
C ALA A 153 14.38 -14.62 -19.12
N GLU A 154 14.78 -14.25 -17.91
CA GLU A 154 14.24 -13.10 -17.20
C GLU A 154 14.37 -11.79 -17.99
N SER A 155 15.52 -11.62 -18.70
CA SER A 155 15.79 -10.46 -19.54
C SER A 155 14.75 -10.23 -20.64
N ASP A 156 14.12 -11.31 -21.13
CA ASP A 156 13.08 -11.22 -22.17
C ASP A 156 11.81 -10.57 -21.63
N LEU A 157 11.58 -10.68 -20.31
CA LEU A 157 10.43 -10.04 -19.64
C LEU A 157 10.69 -8.60 -19.24
N THR A 158 11.94 -8.22 -18.97
CA THR A 158 12.29 -6.96 -18.29
C THR A 158 12.85 -5.87 -19.21
N GLY A 159 13.18 -6.19 -20.45
CA GLY A 159 13.81 -5.27 -21.41
C GLY A 159 12.85 -4.16 -21.85
N THR A 160 11.94 -4.48 -22.74
CA THR A 160 10.94 -3.56 -23.30
C THR A 160 9.54 -4.14 -23.19
N TRP A 161 8.51 -3.30 -23.28
CA TRP A 161 7.11 -3.77 -23.34
C TRP A 161 6.85 -4.66 -24.57
N ASP A 162 7.47 -4.37 -25.70
CA ASP A 162 7.39 -5.23 -26.89
C ASP A 162 8.02 -6.60 -26.65
N GLY A 163 9.18 -6.64 -26.00
CA GLY A 163 9.83 -7.89 -25.58
C GLY A 163 8.96 -8.68 -24.63
N PHE A 164 8.34 -8.04 -23.64
CA PHE A 164 7.41 -8.64 -22.70
C PHE A 164 6.21 -9.30 -23.42
N ILE A 165 5.61 -8.61 -24.40
CA ILE A 165 4.49 -9.14 -25.18
C ILE A 165 4.92 -10.32 -26.05
N LYS A 166 6.09 -10.23 -26.74
CA LYS A 166 6.66 -11.34 -27.55
C LYS A 166 6.92 -12.57 -26.67
N SER A 167 7.43 -12.37 -25.47
CA SER A 167 7.63 -13.46 -24.49
C SER A 167 6.29 -14.09 -24.12
N GLY A 168 5.23 -13.28 -23.96
CA GLY A 168 3.88 -13.76 -23.72
C GLY A 168 3.33 -14.64 -24.85
N GLN A 169 3.56 -14.26 -26.10
CA GLN A 169 3.17 -15.07 -27.27
C GLN A 169 3.88 -16.42 -27.28
N GLN A 170 5.21 -16.44 -27.06
CA GLN A 170 5.99 -17.68 -27.00
C GLN A 170 5.56 -18.55 -25.82
N LEU A 171 5.37 -17.96 -24.65
CA LEU A 171 4.90 -18.65 -23.44
C LEU A 171 3.53 -19.26 -23.66
N LYS A 172 2.57 -18.52 -24.22
CA LYS A 172 1.23 -19.01 -24.55
C LYS A 172 1.26 -20.18 -25.53
N LYS A 173 2.05 -20.06 -26.60
CA LYS A 173 2.23 -21.11 -27.60
C LYS A 173 2.83 -22.39 -27.01
N THR A 174 3.80 -22.27 -26.12
CA THR A 174 4.59 -23.41 -25.63
C THR A 174 3.95 -24.09 -24.41
N THR A 175 3.32 -23.31 -23.53
CA THR A 175 2.83 -23.80 -22.22
C THR A 175 1.32 -23.74 -22.08
N GLY A 176 0.63 -22.96 -22.92
CA GLY A 176 -0.79 -22.65 -22.79
C GLY A 176 -1.09 -21.56 -21.73
N ALA A 177 -0.09 -21.17 -20.91
CA ALA A 177 -0.29 -20.18 -19.86
C ALA A 177 -0.47 -18.76 -20.42
N TYR A 178 -1.25 -17.96 -19.71
CA TYR A 178 -1.37 -16.53 -19.98
C TYR A 178 -0.18 -15.77 -19.41
N LEU A 179 0.19 -14.68 -20.08
CA LEU A 179 1.28 -13.81 -19.63
C LEU A 179 0.94 -13.12 -18.31
N VAL A 180 -0.27 -12.54 -18.22
CA VAL A 180 -0.79 -11.81 -17.07
C VAL A 180 -2.21 -12.22 -16.70
N ALA A 181 -2.65 -11.92 -15.49
CA ALA A 181 -4.02 -12.19 -15.04
C ALA A 181 -5.04 -11.30 -15.77
N HIS A 182 -4.78 -10.00 -15.84
CA HIS A 182 -5.66 -9.04 -16.51
C HIS A 182 -4.86 -7.95 -17.22
N ALA A 183 -5.27 -7.57 -18.41
CA ALA A 183 -4.63 -6.50 -19.19
C ALA A 183 -4.62 -5.14 -18.46
N ARG A 184 -5.56 -4.89 -17.53
CA ARG A 184 -5.60 -3.70 -16.69
C ARG A 184 -4.32 -3.51 -15.88
N ASP A 185 -3.71 -4.60 -15.40
CA ASP A 185 -2.49 -4.55 -14.58
C ASP A 185 -1.36 -3.83 -15.32
N ILE A 186 -1.27 -4.03 -16.64
CA ILE A 186 -0.25 -3.37 -17.47
C ILE A 186 -0.49 -1.85 -17.54
N LYS A 187 -1.74 -1.43 -17.77
CA LYS A 187 -2.10 -0.02 -17.75
C LYS A 187 -1.73 0.62 -16.40
N ASP A 188 -2.01 -0.06 -15.28
CA ASP A 188 -1.72 0.45 -13.95
C ASP A 188 -0.22 0.65 -13.70
N ILE A 189 0.62 -0.28 -14.17
CA ILE A 189 2.08 -0.11 -14.10
C ILE A 189 2.53 1.10 -14.93
N VAL A 190 2.07 1.20 -16.16
CA VAL A 190 2.55 2.23 -17.12
C VAL A 190 2.14 3.64 -16.68
N ILE A 191 0.90 3.84 -16.22
CA ILE A 191 0.45 5.17 -15.80
C ILE A 191 1.09 5.66 -14.50
N ARG A 192 1.52 4.73 -13.63
CA ARG A 192 2.23 5.05 -12.37
C ARG A 192 3.71 5.33 -12.60
N GLY A 193 4.27 4.91 -13.73
CA GLY A 193 5.65 5.13 -14.09
C GLY A 193 5.91 6.52 -14.65
N ASN A 194 7.12 7.04 -14.40
CA ASN A 194 7.60 8.30 -14.98
C ASN A 194 6.68 9.51 -14.75
N VAL A 195 6.01 9.55 -13.58
CA VAL A 195 5.21 10.71 -13.18
C VAL A 195 6.15 11.89 -12.95
N PRO A 196 5.97 13.04 -13.61
CA PRO A 196 6.83 14.20 -13.40
C PRO A 196 6.80 14.69 -11.95
N ALA A 197 7.93 15.20 -11.47
CA ALA A 197 8.06 15.70 -10.11
C ALA A 197 6.99 16.76 -9.79
N GLY A 198 6.38 16.64 -8.62
CA GLY A 198 5.32 17.56 -8.17
C GLY A 198 3.92 17.28 -8.73
N GLN A 199 3.78 16.31 -9.63
CA GLN A 199 2.49 15.84 -10.15
C GLN A 199 1.99 14.59 -9.41
N GLY A 200 0.71 14.31 -9.58
CA GLY A 200 0.11 13.03 -9.20
C GLY A 200 -0.04 12.10 -10.41
N ILE A 201 -0.62 10.92 -10.16
CA ILE A 201 -0.86 9.94 -11.22
C ILE A 201 -1.83 10.51 -12.27
N TYR A 202 -2.91 11.12 -11.83
CA TYR A 202 -4.02 11.57 -12.68
C TYR A 202 -4.07 13.09 -12.89
N PHE A 203 -3.28 13.85 -12.11
CA PHE A 203 -3.36 15.32 -12.06
C PHE A 203 -1.97 15.95 -12.12
N ASP A 204 -1.90 17.12 -12.77
CA ASP A 204 -0.69 17.96 -12.75
C ASP A 204 -0.52 18.67 -11.38
N ALA A 205 0.52 19.50 -11.28
CA ALA A 205 0.81 20.24 -10.05
C ALA A 205 -0.30 21.24 -9.64
N GLN A 206 -1.13 21.66 -10.59
CA GLN A 206 -2.27 22.56 -10.39
C GLN A 206 -3.58 21.82 -10.10
N GLY A 207 -3.57 20.48 -10.12
CA GLY A 207 -4.75 19.64 -9.92
C GLY A 207 -5.65 19.49 -11.17
N LYS A 208 -5.14 19.83 -12.35
CA LYS A 208 -5.83 19.57 -13.62
C LYS A 208 -5.56 18.14 -14.07
N SER A 209 -6.60 17.46 -14.54
CA SER A 209 -6.46 16.10 -15.09
C SER A 209 -5.53 16.05 -16.30
N VAL A 210 -4.61 15.08 -16.32
CA VAL A 210 -3.65 14.85 -17.41
C VAL A 210 -3.96 13.57 -18.22
N ILE A 211 -5.13 12.99 -18.04
CA ILE A 211 -5.50 11.67 -18.57
C ILE A 211 -5.47 11.65 -20.10
N ASP A 212 -5.91 12.69 -20.76
CA ASP A 212 -5.97 12.79 -22.23
C ASP A 212 -4.69 13.34 -22.86
N SER A 213 -3.78 13.93 -22.07
CA SER A 213 -2.59 14.63 -22.56
C SER A 213 -1.27 13.95 -22.21
N ALA A 214 -1.19 13.20 -21.10
CA ALA A 214 0.05 12.54 -20.74
C ALA A 214 0.22 11.21 -21.48
N GLU A 215 1.34 11.07 -22.18
CA GLU A 215 1.70 9.91 -23.02
C GLU A 215 1.58 8.56 -22.30
N ARG A 216 1.83 8.51 -20.99
CA ARG A 216 1.74 7.28 -20.21
C ARG A 216 0.33 6.66 -20.19
N PHE A 217 -0.72 7.47 -20.30
CA PHE A 217 -2.10 6.95 -20.38
C PHE A 217 -2.35 6.30 -21.74
N ARG A 218 -1.98 6.96 -22.84
CA ARG A 218 -2.07 6.39 -24.19
C ARG A 218 -1.29 5.08 -24.27
N LYS A 219 -0.02 5.11 -23.88
CA LYS A 219 0.86 3.92 -23.86
C LYS A 219 0.24 2.78 -23.03
N GLY A 220 -0.26 3.09 -21.84
CA GLY A 220 -0.89 2.10 -20.96
C GLY A 220 -2.13 1.44 -21.57
N PHE A 221 -3.02 2.24 -22.18
CA PHE A 221 -4.23 1.75 -22.83
C PHE A 221 -3.90 0.91 -24.08
N GLU A 222 -2.96 1.37 -24.92
CA GLU A 222 -2.55 0.63 -26.12
C GLU A 222 -1.90 -0.71 -25.79
N LEU A 223 -1.02 -0.77 -24.79
CA LEU A 223 -0.41 -2.00 -24.32
C LEU A 223 -1.46 -2.97 -23.74
N ALA A 224 -2.39 -2.47 -22.92
CA ALA A 224 -3.49 -3.28 -22.39
C ALA A 224 -4.39 -3.83 -23.50
N ARG A 225 -4.76 -2.99 -24.47
CA ARG A 225 -5.53 -3.38 -25.65
C ARG A 225 -4.81 -4.47 -26.46
N ARG A 226 -3.51 -4.30 -26.69
CA ARG A 226 -2.69 -5.27 -27.42
C ARG A 226 -2.63 -6.62 -26.69
N ILE A 227 -2.35 -6.63 -25.39
CA ILE A 227 -2.35 -7.86 -24.57
C ILE A 227 -3.69 -8.59 -24.65
N ARG A 228 -4.81 -7.86 -24.58
CA ARG A 228 -6.16 -8.43 -24.72
C ARG A 228 -6.42 -8.98 -26.11
N SER A 229 -6.10 -8.24 -27.16
CA SER A 229 -6.35 -8.64 -28.55
C SER A 229 -5.50 -9.84 -28.99
N GLU A 230 -4.31 -9.99 -28.40
CA GLU A 230 -3.42 -11.14 -28.64
C GLU A 230 -3.71 -12.34 -27.73
N GLY A 231 -4.74 -12.24 -26.86
CA GLY A 231 -5.18 -13.35 -25.98
C GLY A 231 -4.16 -13.69 -24.89
N LEU A 232 -3.36 -12.73 -24.43
CA LEU A 232 -2.28 -12.95 -23.50
C LEU A 232 -2.68 -12.74 -22.03
N ASP A 233 -3.88 -12.25 -21.75
CA ASP A 233 -4.43 -12.16 -20.41
C ASP A 233 -5.52 -13.20 -20.12
N ALA A 234 -5.57 -13.68 -18.90
CA ALA A 234 -6.57 -14.63 -18.43
C ALA A 234 -7.96 -13.99 -18.23
N LYS A 235 -8.07 -12.67 -18.30
CA LYS A 235 -9.28 -11.86 -18.02
C LYS A 235 -9.80 -12.01 -16.59
N VAL A 236 -8.92 -12.32 -15.66
CA VAL A 236 -9.23 -12.57 -14.26
C VAL A 236 -8.77 -11.36 -13.43
N ASN A 237 -9.70 -10.80 -12.66
CA ASN A 237 -9.39 -9.65 -11.79
C ASN A 237 -8.60 -10.11 -10.56
N ALA A 238 -7.59 -9.33 -10.18
CA ALA A 238 -6.86 -9.55 -8.94
C ALA A 238 -7.83 -9.57 -7.73
N TRP A 239 -7.46 -10.34 -6.70
CA TRP A 239 -8.22 -10.55 -5.46
C TRP A 239 -9.49 -11.40 -5.58
N SER A 240 -9.83 -11.90 -6.76
CA SER A 240 -10.87 -12.91 -6.91
C SER A 240 -10.34 -14.32 -6.57
N ASN A 241 -11.24 -15.25 -6.22
CA ASN A 241 -10.87 -16.65 -6.01
C ASN A 241 -10.23 -17.26 -7.27
N GLU A 242 -10.73 -16.90 -8.45
CA GLU A 242 -10.22 -17.34 -9.75
C GLU A 242 -8.79 -16.88 -9.99
N TRP A 243 -8.44 -15.67 -9.53
CA TRP A 243 -7.07 -15.17 -9.60
C TRP A 243 -6.11 -16.02 -8.76
N GLY A 244 -6.47 -16.30 -7.50
CA GLY A 244 -5.68 -17.18 -6.64
C GLY A 244 -5.48 -18.57 -7.25
N GLU A 245 -6.53 -19.16 -7.78
CA GLU A 245 -6.46 -20.47 -8.46
C GLU A 245 -5.63 -20.44 -9.75
N SER A 246 -5.71 -19.35 -10.52
CA SER A 246 -4.91 -19.20 -11.75
C SER A 246 -3.40 -19.14 -11.45
N LEU A 247 -3.01 -18.47 -10.36
CA LEU A 247 -1.63 -18.41 -9.88
C LEU A 247 -1.15 -19.76 -9.38
N LYS A 248 -1.95 -20.46 -8.55
CA LYS A 248 -1.64 -21.81 -8.03
C LYS A 248 -1.39 -22.81 -9.16
N ARG A 249 -2.27 -22.82 -10.16
CA ARG A 249 -2.23 -23.80 -11.26
C ARG A 249 -1.22 -23.44 -12.36
N GLY A 250 -0.57 -22.28 -12.27
CA GLY A 250 0.34 -21.79 -13.31
C GLY A 250 -0.37 -21.45 -14.63
N GLN A 251 -1.66 -21.11 -14.57
CA GLN A 251 -2.41 -20.60 -15.72
C GLN A 251 -1.98 -19.18 -16.09
N VAL A 252 -1.43 -18.43 -15.10
CA VAL A 252 -0.86 -17.11 -15.26
C VAL A 252 0.63 -17.17 -14.91
N ALA A 253 1.46 -16.69 -15.82
CA ALA A 253 2.91 -16.79 -15.72
C ALA A 253 3.56 -15.63 -14.98
N SER A 254 2.96 -14.45 -14.98
CA SER A 254 3.50 -13.29 -14.26
C SER A 254 2.42 -12.41 -13.63
N GLN A 255 2.79 -11.75 -12.54
CA GLN A 255 1.97 -10.75 -11.87
C GLN A 255 2.85 -9.56 -11.48
N MET A 256 2.48 -8.38 -11.94
CA MET A 256 3.11 -7.13 -11.55
C MET A 256 2.31 -6.49 -10.43
N MET A 257 2.97 -6.19 -9.31
CA MET A 257 2.32 -5.60 -8.13
C MET A 257 3.40 -5.07 -7.16
N GLY A 258 3.01 -4.57 -5.98
CA GLY A 258 3.98 -4.24 -4.94
C GLY A 258 4.72 -5.48 -4.41
N ALA A 259 5.94 -5.30 -3.91
CA ALA A 259 6.78 -6.38 -3.37
C ALA A 259 6.09 -7.19 -2.26
N TRP A 260 5.12 -6.60 -1.55
CA TRP A 260 4.28 -7.26 -0.55
C TRP A 260 3.50 -8.48 -1.10
N LEU A 261 3.26 -8.55 -2.42
CA LEU A 261 2.61 -9.73 -3.03
C LEU A 261 3.39 -11.04 -2.76
N GLY A 262 4.71 -10.96 -2.60
CA GLY A 262 5.53 -12.13 -2.24
C GLY A 262 5.05 -12.83 -0.97
N GLY A 263 4.65 -12.07 0.03
CA GLY A 263 4.06 -12.61 1.27
C GLY A 263 2.70 -13.24 1.04
N HIS A 264 1.84 -12.61 0.25
CA HIS A 264 0.53 -13.19 -0.09
C HIS A 264 0.67 -14.50 -0.88
N LEU A 265 1.56 -14.55 -1.88
CA LEU A 265 1.84 -15.78 -2.63
C LEU A 265 2.30 -16.92 -1.71
N GLN A 266 3.22 -16.63 -0.79
CA GLN A 266 3.78 -17.61 0.13
C GLN A 266 2.76 -18.11 1.16
N ASN A 267 1.96 -17.20 1.75
CA ASN A 267 1.19 -17.52 2.96
C ASN A 267 -0.20 -18.09 2.66
N TRP A 268 -0.86 -17.67 1.57
CA TRP A 268 -2.25 -18.08 1.31
C TRP A 268 -2.65 -18.16 -0.17
N LEU A 269 -2.13 -17.30 -1.06
CA LEU A 269 -2.53 -17.32 -2.47
C LEU A 269 -2.06 -18.57 -3.20
N ALA A 270 -0.79 -18.94 -3.05
CA ALA A 270 -0.22 -20.05 -3.79
C ALA A 270 0.89 -20.79 -3.00
N PRO A 271 0.67 -21.17 -1.72
CA PRO A 271 1.72 -21.70 -0.85
C PRO A 271 2.39 -22.98 -1.40
N ASN A 272 1.63 -23.81 -2.11
CA ASN A 272 2.11 -25.07 -2.69
C ASN A 272 2.99 -24.88 -3.94
N THR A 273 3.27 -23.64 -4.34
CA THR A 273 4.14 -23.30 -5.48
C THR A 273 5.52 -22.79 -5.05
N SER A 274 5.91 -23.09 -3.82
CA SER A 274 7.23 -22.72 -3.28
C SER A 274 8.35 -23.17 -4.20
N GLY A 275 9.32 -22.29 -4.46
CA GLY A 275 10.44 -22.52 -5.36
C GLY A 275 10.17 -22.29 -6.84
N LEU A 276 8.91 -22.19 -7.27
CA LEU A 276 8.54 -21.98 -8.67
C LEU A 276 8.56 -20.52 -9.10
N TRP A 277 8.43 -19.60 -8.17
CA TRP A 277 8.39 -18.16 -8.42
C TRP A 277 9.77 -17.51 -8.32
N ARG A 278 9.91 -16.40 -9.05
CA ARG A 278 11.00 -15.43 -8.89
C ARG A 278 10.42 -14.02 -8.90
N SER A 279 11.19 -13.06 -8.40
CA SER A 279 10.83 -11.65 -8.47
C SER A 279 11.91 -10.87 -9.23
N THR A 280 11.49 -9.92 -10.06
CA THR A 280 12.39 -9.09 -10.85
C THR A 280 11.84 -7.67 -11.00
N VAL A 281 12.61 -6.79 -11.66
CA VAL A 281 12.20 -5.43 -11.99
C VAL A 281 11.08 -5.44 -13.04
N LEU A 282 10.35 -4.35 -13.11
CA LEU A 282 9.32 -4.14 -14.13
C LEU A 282 9.95 -3.90 -15.51
N PRO A 283 9.21 -4.11 -16.63
CA PRO A 283 9.68 -3.79 -17.96
C PRO A 283 10.16 -2.34 -18.06
N GLU A 284 11.18 -2.10 -18.90
CA GLU A 284 11.86 -0.80 -19.03
C GLU A 284 12.43 -0.27 -17.70
N ARG A 285 12.57 -1.11 -16.68
CA ARG A 285 13.02 -0.77 -15.31
C ARG A 285 12.24 0.39 -14.69
N VAL A 286 10.96 0.52 -15.04
CA VAL A 286 10.13 1.59 -14.49
C VAL A 286 9.98 1.41 -12.98
N ALA A 287 10.19 2.47 -12.21
CA ALA A 287 10.04 2.46 -10.76
C ALA A 287 8.70 3.08 -10.38
N ILE A 288 7.89 2.33 -9.66
CA ILE A 288 6.55 2.76 -9.23
C ILE A 288 6.30 2.41 -7.76
N SER A 289 5.42 3.18 -7.12
CA SER A 289 4.78 2.80 -5.87
C SER A 289 3.45 2.13 -6.17
N TRP A 290 3.22 0.95 -5.56
CA TRP A 290 1.95 0.24 -5.59
C TRP A 290 1.54 -0.18 -4.20
N GLY A 291 0.63 0.60 -3.60
CA GLY A 291 0.20 0.42 -2.22
C GLY A 291 1.16 1.05 -1.21
N GLY A 292 0.87 0.81 0.04
CA GLY A 292 1.55 1.34 1.21
C GLY A 292 0.54 1.79 2.25
N THR A 293 0.92 1.68 3.51
CA THR A 293 0.08 2.00 4.67
C THR A 293 0.58 3.24 5.39
N PHE A 294 -0.38 4.03 5.84
CA PHE A 294 -0.15 5.26 6.59
C PHE A 294 -0.99 5.22 7.87
N TYR A 295 -0.48 5.84 8.95
CA TYR A 295 -1.24 6.05 10.16
C TYR A 295 -1.55 7.53 10.35
N ALA A 296 -2.81 7.83 10.64
CA ALA A 296 -3.32 9.19 10.83
C ALA A 296 -4.10 9.31 12.14
N ILE A 297 -4.22 10.54 12.65
CA ILE A 297 -4.98 10.89 13.84
C ILE A 297 -6.16 11.77 13.42
N PRO A 298 -7.41 11.38 13.65
CA PRO A 298 -8.56 12.26 13.44
C PRO A 298 -8.51 13.49 14.34
N LYS A 299 -8.88 14.68 13.83
CA LYS A 299 -8.91 15.91 14.65
C LYS A 299 -9.79 15.83 15.90
N LYS A 300 -10.81 14.96 15.87
CA LYS A 300 -11.71 14.73 17.00
C LYS A 300 -11.40 13.46 17.80
N ALA A 301 -10.23 12.84 17.57
CA ALA A 301 -9.76 11.75 18.40
C ALA A 301 -9.57 12.21 19.86
N VAL A 302 -9.81 11.30 20.79
CA VAL A 302 -9.76 11.61 22.23
C VAL A 302 -8.33 11.46 22.77
N GLN A 303 -7.62 10.40 22.38
CA GLN A 303 -6.33 10.01 22.95
C GLN A 303 -5.16 10.38 22.02
N LYS A 304 -5.08 11.64 21.57
CA LYS A 304 -4.14 12.06 20.51
C LYS A 304 -2.65 11.87 20.86
N GLU A 305 -2.25 12.12 22.10
CA GLU A 305 -0.85 11.96 22.53
C GLU A 305 -0.44 10.49 22.56
N LEU A 306 -1.31 9.62 23.10
CA LEU A 306 -1.10 8.17 23.07
C LEU A 306 -1.14 7.61 21.64
N ALA A 307 -2.05 8.12 20.81
CA ALA A 307 -2.13 7.77 19.40
C ALA A 307 -0.81 8.11 18.68
N TRP A 308 -0.28 9.30 18.92
CA TRP A 308 1.01 9.72 18.37
C TRP A 308 2.17 8.88 18.86
N ASP A 309 2.20 8.54 20.15
CA ASP A 309 3.24 7.68 20.71
C ASP A 309 3.21 6.28 20.07
N LEU A 310 2.01 5.69 19.88
CA LEU A 310 1.86 4.42 19.16
C LEU A 310 2.29 4.54 17.69
N ILE A 311 1.90 5.62 17.00
CA ILE A 311 2.33 5.87 15.60
C ILE A 311 3.84 5.95 15.49
N LYS A 312 4.53 6.67 16.40
CA LYS A 312 6.00 6.68 16.44
C LYS A 312 6.59 5.29 16.63
N HIS A 313 6.02 4.47 17.49
CA HIS A 313 6.46 3.09 17.67
C HIS A 313 6.29 2.28 16.37
N LEU A 314 5.14 2.38 15.70
CA LEU A 314 4.84 1.65 14.47
C LEU A 314 5.72 2.09 13.28
N THR A 315 6.06 3.38 13.19
CA THR A 315 6.68 3.97 11.98
C THR A 315 8.18 4.29 12.13
N LEU A 316 8.66 4.55 13.35
CA LEU A 316 10.01 5.03 13.60
C LEU A 316 10.86 4.09 14.46
N SER A 317 10.30 2.99 14.95
CA SER A 317 11.07 1.95 15.65
C SER A 317 11.65 0.97 14.65
N ARG A 318 12.97 0.93 14.53
CA ARG A 318 13.68 0.00 13.63
C ARG A 318 13.28 -1.46 13.90
N ALA A 319 13.31 -1.89 15.15
CA ALA A 319 12.95 -3.25 15.53
C ALA A 319 11.50 -3.62 15.14
N GLN A 320 10.57 -2.66 15.29
CA GLN A 320 9.18 -2.83 14.89
C GLN A 320 9.02 -2.93 13.36
N GLN A 321 9.71 -2.08 12.60
CA GLN A 321 9.69 -2.09 11.15
C GLN A 321 10.33 -3.37 10.57
N GLU A 322 11.43 -3.82 11.16
CA GLU A 322 12.07 -5.10 10.81
C GLU A 322 11.13 -6.28 11.12
N MET A 323 10.50 -6.33 12.30
CA MET A 323 9.53 -7.36 12.67
C MET A 323 8.33 -7.39 11.72
N ALA A 324 7.79 -6.23 11.35
CA ALA A 324 6.67 -6.13 10.41
C ALA A 324 7.07 -6.67 9.02
N PHE A 325 8.28 -6.39 8.57
CA PHE A 325 8.78 -6.92 7.31
C PHE A 325 9.03 -8.43 7.37
N GLU A 326 9.69 -8.92 8.42
CA GLU A 326 10.01 -10.34 8.58
C GLU A 326 8.76 -11.22 8.64
N LYS A 327 7.76 -10.81 9.43
CA LYS A 327 6.57 -11.63 9.69
C LYS A 327 5.44 -11.42 8.68
N PHE A 328 5.28 -10.19 8.17
CA PHE A 328 4.11 -9.81 7.38
C PHE A 328 4.47 -9.31 5.97
N ASN A 329 5.77 -9.26 5.61
CA ASN A 329 6.28 -8.69 4.37
C ASN A 329 5.87 -7.22 4.15
N ALA A 330 5.61 -6.47 5.22
CA ALA A 330 5.38 -5.03 5.18
C ALA A 330 6.71 -4.31 4.94
N PHE A 331 6.97 -3.90 3.70
CA PHE A 331 8.26 -3.31 3.32
C PHE A 331 8.47 -1.96 4.03
N PRO A 332 9.52 -1.79 4.85
CA PRO A 332 9.66 -0.64 5.73
C PRO A 332 9.67 0.70 5.01
N ALA A 333 8.91 1.68 5.51
CA ALA A 333 9.09 3.08 5.13
C ALA A 333 10.30 3.72 5.83
N LEU A 334 10.75 3.16 6.96
CA LEU A 334 11.90 3.63 7.72
C LEU A 334 13.21 3.19 7.05
N ILE A 335 14.01 4.15 6.57
CA ILE A 335 15.23 3.89 5.78
C ILE A 335 16.26 3.06 6.56
N GLU A 336 16.44 3.32 7.87
CA GLU A 336 17.42 2.57 8.68
C GLU A 336 17.07 1.07 8.82
N ALA A 337 15.80 0.69 8.67
CA ALA A 337 15.38 -0.71 8.67
C ALA A 337 15.84 -1.45 7.39
N HIS A 338 16.16 -0.74 6.31
CA HIS A 338 16.68 -1.34 5.07
C HIS A 338 18.11 -1.90 5.22
N ALA A 339 18.82 -1.56 6.28
CA ALA A 339 20.13 -2.11 6.61
C ALA A 339 20.04 -3.42 7.42
N GLY A 340 18.83 -3.91 7.74
CA GLY A 340 18.64 -5.15 8.48
C GLY A 340 19.14 -6.38 7.71
N ALA A 341 19.73 -7.33 8.42
CA ALA A 341 20.25 -8.57 7.83
C ALA A 341 19.19 -9.37 7.05
N TYR A 342 17.92 -9.19 7.37
CA TYR A 342 16.79 -9.83 6.71
C TYR A 342 16.70 -9.48 5.21
N PHE A 343 17.16 -8.29 4.79
CA PHE A 343 17.19 -7.91 3.38
C PHE A 343 18.11 -8.80 2.53
N ASP A 344 19.20 -9.27 3.11
CA ASP A 344 20.21 -10.06 2.40
C ASP A 344 19.96 -11.57 2.47
N GLN A 345 18.93 -12.01 3.20
CA GLN A 345 18.56 -13.43 3.31
C GLN A 345 17.87 -13.94 2.04
N PRO A 346 18.17 -15.18 1.63
CA PRO A 346 17.46 -15.82 0.54
C PRO A 346 15.99 -16.07 0.93
N VAL A 347 15.09 -15.91 -0.03
CA VAL A 347 13.64 -16.18 0.13
C VAL A 347 13.36 -17.58 -0.42
N ALA A 348 13.13 -18.56 0.44
CA ALA A 348 12.91 -19.96 0.05
C ALA A 348 11.75 -20.10 -0.94
N PHE A 349 10.64 -19.40 -0.71
CA PHE A 349 9.48 -19.38 -1.61
C PHE A 349 9.84 -18.91 -3.02
N LEU A 350 10.79 -17.99 -3.16
CA LEU A 350 11.31 -17.52 -4.44
C LEU A 350 12.56 -18.30 -4.90
N GLY A 351 12.65 -19.58 -4.51
CA GLY A 351 13.73 -20.48 -4.93
C GLY A 351 15.12 -20.05 -4.46
N GLY A 352 15.23 -19.45 -3.31
CA GLY A 352 16.49 -19.01 -2.72
C GLY A 352 16.99 -17.66 -3.26
N GLN A 353 16.18 -16.95 -4.04
CA GLN A 353 16.55 -15.61 -4.55
C GLN A 353 16.63 -14.59 -3.40
N LYS A 354 17.65 -13.72 -3.43
CA LYS A 354 17.74 -12.55 -2.53
C LYS A 354 16.86 -11.39 -3.04
N ALA A 355 15.57 -11.66 -3.20
CA ALA A 355 14.63 -10.74 -3.86
C ALA A 355 14.51 -9.39 -3.15
N ARG A 356 14.63 -9.35 -1.82
CA ARG A 356 14.52 -8.12 -1.02
C ARG A 356 15.60 -7.08 -1.36
N VAL A 357 16.78 -7.52 -1.83
CA VAL A 357 17.84 -6.62 -2.33
C VAL A 357 17.35 -5.85 -3.56
N ALA A 358 16.74 -6.56 -4.52
CA ALA A 358 16.18 -5.94 -5.72
C ALA A 358 14.98 -5.02 -5.37
N TRP A 359 14.15 -5.41 -4.40
CA TRP A 359 13.03 -4.58 -3.94
C TRP A 359 13.50 -3.27 -3.29
N ARG A 360 14.59 -3.34 -2.48
CA ARG A 360 15.23 -2.14 -1.90
C ARG A 360 15.77 -1.21 -2.99
N GLN A 361 16.39 -1.77 -4.03
CA GLN A 361 16.88 -0.98 -5.16
C GLN A 361 15.73 -0.33 -5.95
N ALA A 362 14.63 -1.07 -6.18
CA ALA A 362 13.43 -0.52 -6.81
C ALA A 362 12.83 0.62 -5.98
N ALA A 363 12.69 0.45 -4.66
CA ALA A 363 12.19 1.48 -3.76
C ALA A 363 12.99 2.78 -3.81
N ALA A 364 14.33 2.68 -3.91
CA ALA A 364 15.21 3.84 -3.97
C ALA A 364 15.08 4.68 -5.26
N GLN A 365 14.46 4.10 -6.30
CA GLN A 365 14.28 4.77 -7.60
C GLN A 365 12.91 5.43 -7.75
N ILE A 366 11.98 5.21 -6.80
CA ILE A 366 10.64 5.77 -6.87
C ILE A 366 10.70 7.27 -6.58
N GLY A 367 10.27 8.08 -7.55
CA GLY A 367 10.16 9.52 -7.39
C GLY A 367 8.96 9.93 -6.52
N PRO A 368 9.01 11.10 -5.88
CA PRO A 368 7.90 11.62 -5.10
C PRO A 368 6.73 11.99 -6.01
N THR A 369 5.55 11.45 -5.69
CA THR A 369 4.28 11.78 -6.35
C THR A 369 3.32 12.40 -5.35
N ARG A 370 2.54 13.39 -5.80
CA ARG A 370 1.49 13.99 -4.97
C ARG A 370 0.21 13.15 -5.03
N VAL A 371 -0.53 13.17 -3.94
CA VAL A 371 -1.89 12.64 -3.90
C VAL A 371 -2.91 13.76 -4.09
N PHE A 372 -4.03 13.43 -4.71
CA PHE A 372 -5.14 14.35 -4.94
C PHE A 372 -6.44 13.76 -4.39
N LYS A 373 -7.35 14.63 -3.95
CA LYS A 373 -8.63 14.23 -3.36
C LYS A 373 -9.45 13.33 -4.29
N ALA A 374 -9.31 13.54 -5.58
CA ALA A 374 -10.04 12.83 -6.61
C ALA A 374 -9.32 11.59 -7.17
N ASP A 375 -8.14 11.18 -6.64
CA ASP A 375 -7.36 10.06 -7.19
C ASP A 375 -8.17 8.77 -7.30
N ALA A 376 -8.87 8.37 -6.23
CA ALA A 376 -9.69 7.15 -6.24
C ALA A 376 -10.83 7.22 -7.27
N VAL A 377 -11.45 8.38 -7.44
CA VAL A 377 -12.50 8.59 -8.44
C VAL A 377 -11.91 8.58 -9.85
N ALA A 378 -10.73 9.14 -10.03
CA ALA A 378 -10.04 9.12 -11.32
C ALA A 378 -9.65 7.71 -11.72
N GLU A 379 -9.15 6.90 -10.77
CA GLU A 379 -8.82 5.49 -11.00
C GLU A 379 -10.06 4.68 -11.44
N GLU A 380 -11.18 4.84 -10.74
CA GLU A 380 -12.45 4.18 -11.08
C GLU A 380 -12.90 4.51 -12.52
N ILE A 381 -12.89 5.80 -12.87
CA ILE A 381 -13.31 6.26 -14.21
C ILE A 381 -12.36 5.75 -15.29
N VAL A 382 -11.05 5.84 -15.08
CA VAL A 382 -10.03 5.35 -16.03
C VAL A 382 -10.16 3.84 -16.24
N ASN A 383 -10.44 3.07 -15.17
CA ASN A 383 -10.67 1.64 -15.26
C ASN A 383 -11.94 1.32 -16.07
N ALA A 384 -13.04 2.04 -15.82
CA ALA A 384 -14.28 1.85 -16.57
C ALA A 384 -14.11 2.15 -18.06
N GLU A 385 -13.38 3.20 -18.42
CA GLU A 385 -13.10 3.54 -19.80
C GLU A 385 -12.16 2.54 -20.49
N LEU A 386 -11.17 2.02 -19.76
CA LEU A 386 -10.34 0.93 -20.27
C LEU A 386 -11.18 -0.33 -20.53
N ASP A 387 -12.12 -0.67 -19.65
CA ASP A 387 -12.99 -1.83 -19.84
C ASP A 387 -13.84 -1.70 -21.14
N LEU A 388 -14.27 -0.49 -21.49
CA LEU A 388 -14.94 -0.24 -22.79
C LEU A 388 -13.99 -0.48 -23.99
N VAL A 389 -12.72 -0.09 -23.87
CA VAL A 389 -11.71 -0.39 -24.89
C VAL A 389 -11.51 -1.89 -25.03
N LEU A 390 -11.36 -2.61 -23.90
CA LEU A 390 -11.05 -4.05 -23.89
C LEU A 390 -12.23 -4.96 -24.27
N THR A 391 -13.49 -4.50 -24.08
CA THR A 391 -14.67 -5.35 -24.25
C THR A 391 -15.63 -4.89 -25.33
N LYS A 392 -15.64 -3.59 -25.66
CA LYS A 392 -16.58 -2.99 -26.63
C LYS A 392 -15.89 -2.38 -27.85
N GLY A 393 -14.55 -2.41 -27.91
CA GLY A 393 -13.79 -1.86 -29.02
C GLY A 393 -13.80 -0.33 -29.11
N LYS A 394 -14.08 0.36 -27.99
CA LYS A 394 -13.97 1.83 -27.93
C LYS A 394 -12.54 2.24 -28.28
N SER A 395 -12.38 3.31 -29.09
CA SER A 395 -11.04 3.78 -29.42
C SER A 395 -10.32 4.34 -28.17
N VAL A 396 -9.00 4.16 -28.09
CA VAL A 396 -8.21 4.66 -26.97
C VAL A 396 -8.33 6.17 -26.82
N ASP A 397 -8.30 6.91 -27.94
CA ASP A 397 -8.46 8.37 -27.95
C ASP A 397 -9.78 8.83 -27.35
N GLN A 398 -10.87 8.18 -27.74
CA GLN A 398 -12.19 8.53 -27.22
C GLN A 398 -12.31 8.16 -25.73
N ALA A 399 -11.78 7.01 -25.33
CA ALA A 399 -11.79 6.58 -23.93
C ALA A 399 -11.03 7.54 -23.02
N LEU A 400 -9.82 7.97 -23.43
CA LEU A 400 -9.03 8.94 -22.65
C LEU A 400 -9.69 10.31 -22.57
N LYS A 401 -10.30 10.77 -23.67
CA LYS A 401 -11.06 12.03 -23.69
C LYS A 401 -12.27 11.97 -22.76
N ASP A 402 -13.03 10.88 -22.79
CA ASP A 402 -14.22 10.72 -21.95
C ASP A 402 -13.83 10.57 -20.48
N ALA A 403 -12.75 9.81 -20.17
CA ALA A 403 -12.20 9.72 -18.83
C ALA A 403 -11.78 11.09 -18.29
N HIS A 404 -11.03 11.85 -19.07
CA HIS A 404 -10.61 13.21 -18.70
C HIS A 404 -11.80 14.10 -18.34
N GLN A 405 -12.82 14.16 -19.21
CA GLN A 405 -14.02 14.97 -18.99
C GLN A 405 -14.82 14.51 -17.76
N ALA A 406 -14.95 13.19 -17.58
CA ALA A 406 -15.67 12.64 -16.43
C ALA A 406 -14.95 12.94 -15.11
N VAL A 407 -13.62 12.80 -15.10
CA VAL A 407 -12.79 13.13 -13.92
C VAL A 407 -12.89 14.62 -13.59
N GLN A 408 -12.80 15.52 -14.58
CA GLN A 408 -12.95 16.96 -14.34
C GLN A 408 -14.30 17.30 -13.71
N ARG A 409 -15.41 16.74 -14.24
CA ARG A 409 -16.76 16.94 -13.68
C ARG A 409 -16.92 16.42 -12.26
N ARG A 410 -16.28 15.28 -11.95
CA ARG A 410 -16.38 14.66 -10.60
C ARG A 410 -15.45 15.35 -9.60
N ALA A 411 -14.23 15.72 -10.01
CA ALA A 411 -13.27 16.41 -9.16
C ALA A 411 -13.74 17.80 -8.73
N SER A 412 -14.47 18.53 -9.59
CA SER A 412 -15.00 19.85 -9.25
C SER A 412 -16.11 19.83 -8.19
N ARG A 413 -16.63 18.66 -7.83
CA ARG A 413 -17.69 18.47 -6.82
C ARG A 413 -17.17 17.96 -5.47
N LEU A 414 -15.86 17.66 -5.38
CA LEU A 414 -15.19 17.17 -4.18
C LEU A 414 -14.50 18.29 -3.42
#